data_9cfece778a53894a45c0297b45d56167
#
_entry.id   9cfece778a53894a45c0297b45d56167
#
_cell.length_a   1.000
_cell.length_b   1.000
_cell.length_c   1.000
_cell.angle_alpha   90.00
_cell.angle_beta   90.00
_cell.angle_gamma   90.00
#
_symmetry.space_group_name_H-M   'P 1'
#
loop_
_entity.id
_entity.type
_entity.pdbx_description
1 polymer ?
#
loop_
_entity_poly.entity_id
_entity_poly.type
_entity_poly.pdbx_seq_one_letter_code
_entity_poly.pdbx_strand_id
1 'polypeptide(L)'
;MYSPGNFVPCEQCGITYKRKGFSRYCSDACRKVKAIPRMREQEFLNTLKKFGITKDEYNKIFELQDGKCAICNCPESAILNGKVKRLAIDHCHQTNFIRGLLCQRCNMGIGQFNDNCVLLDNALEYLIAGDIKAGTMTRMGSRNDNA
;
A
#
# COMPACT_ATOMS: atom_id res chain seq x y z
N MET A 1 -10.68 53.06 -20.75
CA MET A 1 -10.93 51.73 -21.28
C MET A 1 -10.57 50.70 -20.25
N TYR A 2 -11.56 50.02 -19.69
CA TYR A 2 -11.36 48.98 -18.66
C TYR A 2 -10.90 47.72 -19.37
N SER A 3 -9.63 47.34 -19.24
CA SER A 3 -9.17 46.04 -19.75
C SER A 3 -9.83 44.95 -18.91
N PRO A 4 -10.64 44.05 -19.50
CA PRO A 4 -11.21 42.94 -18.76
C PRO A 4 -10.07 42.10 -18.20
N GLY A 5 -9.95 42.07 -16.88
CA GLY A 5 -8.94 41.27 -16.21
C GLY A 5 -9.03 39.82 -16.71
N ASN A 6 -7.88 39.16 -16.92
CA ASN A 6 -7.78 37.80 -17.43
C ASN A 6 -8.40 36.80 -16.42
N PHE A 7 -9.73 36.71 -16.40
CA PHE A 7 -10.49 35.81 -15.58
C PHE A 7 -10.69 34.48 -16.29
N VAL A 8 -10.33 33.39 -15.66
CA VAL A 8 -10.45 32.04 -16.21
C VAL A 8 -11.05 31.08 -15.19
N PRO A 9 -11.76 30.04 -15.62
CA PRO A 9 -12.24 29.00 -14.69
C PRO A 9 -11.06 28.16 -14.19
N CYS A 10 -11.10 27.79 -12.92
CA CYS A 10 -10.15 26.87 -12.32
C CYS A 10 -10.38 25.44 -12.85
N GLU A 11 -9.34 24.79 -13.34
CA GLU A 11 -9.43 23.42 -13.86
C GLU A 11 -9.84 22.37 -12.82
N GLN A 12 -9.75 22.71 -11.51
CA GLN A 12 -10.09 21.78 -10.44
C GLN A 12 -11.48 22.00 -9.86
N CYS A 13 -11.88 23.25 -9.58
CA CYS A 13 -13.15 23.55 -8.89
C CYS A 13 -14.14 24.35 -9.74
N GLY A 14 -13.79 24.75 -10.95
CA GLY A 14 -14.64 25.53 -11.86
C GLY A 14 -14.80 27.01 -11.48
N ILE A 15 -14.40 27.45 -10.30
CA ILE A 15 -14.54 28.84 -9.86
C ILE A 15 -13.71 29.75 -10.75
N THR A 16 -14.34 30.81 -11.27
CA THR A 16 -13.66 31.84 -12.05
C THR A 16 -12.78 32.70 -11.16
N TYR A 17 -11.51 32.86 -11.50
CA TYR A 17 -10.55 33.64 -10.74
C TYR A 17 -9.67 34.51 -11.63
N LYS A 18 -9.11 35.56 -11.09
CA LYS A 18 -8.16 36.41 -11.82
C LYS A 18 -6.82 35.65 -11.95
N ARG A 19 -6.50 35.30 -13.19
CA ARG A 19 -5.30 34.51 -13.52
C ARG A 19 -4.03 35.30 -13.20
N LYS A 20 -3.11 34.68 -12.44
CA LYS A 20 -1.75 35.19 -12.22
C LYS A 20 -0.77 34.35 -13.04
N GLY A 21 -0.13 34.99 -14.01
CA GLY A 21 0.79 34.28 -14.95
C GLY A 21 0.10 33.17 -15.71
N PHE A 22 0.70 31.99 -15.75
CA PHE A 22 0.20 30.80 -16.46
C PHE A 22 -0.55 29.82 -15.52
N SER A 23 -0.92 30.23 -14.30
CA SER A 23 -1.63 29.34 -13.37
C SER A 23 -2.95 28.86 -13.94
N ARG A 24 -3.23 27.57 -13.84
CA ARG A 24 -4.48 26.92 -14.23
C ARG A 24 -5.43 26.67 -13.04
N TYR A 25 -5.00 27.05 -11.83
CA TYR A 25 -5.70 26.80 -10.57
C TYR A 25 -5.88 28.10 -9.78
N CYS A 26 -7.05 28.28 -9.15
CA CYS A 26 -7.37 29.46 -8.37
C CYS A 26 -6.56 29.54 -7.06
N SER A 27 -6.06 28.43 -6.55
CA SER A 27 -5.34 28.34 -5.28
C SER A 27 -4.33 27.17 -5.28
N ASP A 28 -3.40 27.21 -4.33
CA ASP A 28 -2.46 26.10 -4.08
C ASP A 28 -3.19 24.82 -3.62
N ALA A 29 -4.31 24.95 -2.93
CA ALA A 29 -5.15 23.82 -2.56
C ALA A 29 -5.66 23.08 -3.82
N CYS A 30 -6.24 23.80 -4.78
CA CYS A 30 -6.69 23.22 -6.04
C CYS A 30 -5.56 22.59 -6.87
N ARG A 31 -4.38 23.22 -6.89
CA ARG A 31 -3.19 22.68 -7.54
C ARG A 31 -2.73 21.36 -6.89
N LYS A 32 -2.71 21.30 -5.56
CA LYS A 32 -2.33 20.09 -4.80
C LYS A 32 -3.29 18.93 -5.06
N VAL A 33 -4.60 19.18 -5.04
CA VAL A 33 -5.61 18.13 -5.30
C VAL A 33 -5.39 17.49 -6.68
N LYS A 34 -5.07 18.27 -7.70
CA LYS A 34 -4.78 17.74 -9.05
C LYS A 34 -3.43 17.02 -9.13
N ALA A 35 -2.44 17.45 -8.34
CA ALA A 35 -1.09 16.87 -8.36
C ALA A 35 -1.00 15.53 -7.63
N ILE A 36 -1.78 15.32 -6.57
CA ILE A 36 -1.71 14.12 -5.72
C ILE A 36 -1.84 12.79 -6.49
N PRO A 37 -2.81 12.59 -7.42
CA PRO A 37 -2.91 11.33 -8.17
C PRO A 37 -1.68 11.04 -9.03
N ARG A 38 -1.12 12.09 -9.66
CA ARG A 38 0.07 11.99 -10.51
C ARG A 38 1.33 11.66 -9.71
N MET A 39 1.49 12.28 -8.55
CA MET A 39 2.61 11.98 -7.64
C MET A 39 2.55 10.54 -7.14
N ARG A 40 1.37 10.03 -6.78
CA ARG A 40 1.18 8.65 -6.33
C ARG A 40 1.48 7.62 -7.40
N GLU A 41 1.09 7.88 -8.63
CA GLU A 41 1.44 7.00 -9.75
C GLU A 41 2.95 7.01 -9.98
N GLN A 42 3.60 8.16 -9.91
CA GLN A 42 5.05 8.26 -10.04
C GLN A 42 5.78 7.55 -8.89
N GLU A 43 5.33 7.68 -7.64
CA GLU A 43 5.87 6.94 -6.49
C GLU A 43 5.74 5.43 -6.69
N PHE A 44 4.58 4.98 -7.18
CA PHE A 44 4.37 3.58 -7.49
C PHE A 44 5.32 3.08 -8.56
N LEU A 45 5.47 3.80 -9.68
CA LEU A 45 6.40 3.44 -10.75
C LEU A 45 7.85 3.41 -10.25
N ASN A 46 8.24 4.35 -9.40
CA ASN A 46 9.56 4.37 -8.77
C ASN A 46 9.76 3.15 -7.85
N THR A 47 8.71 2.75 -7.13
CA THR A 47 8.74 1.54 -6.29
C THR A 47 8.91 0.30 -7.14
N LEU A 48 8.13 0.14 -8.21
CA LEU A 48 8.27 -0.98 -9.15
C LEU A 48 9.69 -1.07 -9.72
N LYS A 49 10.22 0.07 -10.15
CA LYS A 49 11.60 0.17 -10.66
C LYS A 49 12.64 -0.26 -9.62
N LYS A 50 12.45 0.12 -8.34
CA LYS A 50 13.34 -0.29 -7.25
C LYS A 50 13.38 -1.82 -7.10
N PHE A 51 12.25 -2.50 -7.29
CA PHE A 51 12.15 -3.95 -7.19
C PHE A 51 12.36 -4.68 -8.52
N GLY A 52 12.64 -3.96 -9.60
CA GLY A 52 12.93 -4.54 -10.90
C GLY A 52 11.74 -5.23 -11.58
N ILE A 53 10.51 -4.83 -11.22
CA ILE A 53 9.28 -5.36 -11.84
C ILE A 53 8.50 -4.30 -12.59
N THR A 54 7.75 -4.74 -13.57
CA THR A 54 6.82 -3.93 -14.34
C THR A 54 5.47 -3.79 -13.64
N LYS A 55 4.65 -2.86 -14.11
CA LYS A 55 3.27 -2.71 -13.63
C LYS A 55 2.42 -3.95 -13.97
N ASP A 56 2.67 -4.58 -15.10
CA ASP A 56 1.94 -5.77 -15.52
C ASP A 56 2.29 -6.99 -14.66
N GLU A 57 3.55 -7.13 -14.26
CA GLU A 57 3.96 -8.17 -13.31
C GLU A 57 3.35 -7.94 -11.92
N TYR A 58 3.32 -6.69 -11.43
CA TYR A 58 2.61 -6.37 -10.20
C TYR A 58 1.12 -6.73 -10.29
N ASN A 59 0.47 -6.36 -11.39
CA ASN A 59 -0.96 -6.65 -11.61
C ASN A 59 -1.21 -8.16 -11.68
N LYS A 60 -0.36 -8.93 -12.33
CA LYS A 60 -0.45 -10.40 -12.34
C LYS A 60 -0.40 -10.99 -10.93
N ILE A 61 0.54 -10.54 -10.08
CA ILE A 61 0.61 -11.00 -8.69
C ILE A 61 -0.66 -10.58 -7.93
N PHE A 62 -1.13 -9.35 -8.13
CA PHE A 62 -2.34 -8.84 -7.51
C PHE A 62 -3.59 -9.66 -7.89
N GLU A 63 -3.72 -10.04 -9.16
CA GLU A 63 -4.79 -10.90 -9.66
C GLU A 63 -4.70 -12.32 -9.10
N LEU A 64 -3.49 -12.92 -9.07
CA LEU A 64 -3.25 -14.24 -8.49
C LEU A 64 -3.61 -14.29 -7.00
N GLN A 65 -3.50 -13.17 -6.29
CA GLN A 65 -3.87 -13.02 -4.88
C GLN A 65 -5.33 -12.55 -4.67
N ASP A 66 -6.14 -12.48 -5.74
CA ASP A 66 -7.51 -11.99 -5.68
C ASP A 66 -7.62 -10.57 -5.06
N GLY A 67 -6.61 -9.72 -5.30
CA GLY A 67 -6.53 -8.37 -4.75
C GLY A 67 -6.28 -8.30 -3.24
N LYS A 68 -5.87 -9.40 -2.60
CA LYS A 68 -5.75 -9.56 -1.16
C LYS A 68 -4.29 -9.76 -0.72
N CYS A 69 -4.05 -9.50 0.55
CA CYS A 69 -2.77 -9.76 1.20
C CYS A 69 -2.46 -11.26 1.25
N ALA A 70 -1.25 -11.67 0.86
CA ALA A 70 -0.83 -13.07 0.86
C ALA A 70 -0.81 -13.74 2.25
N ILE A 71 -0.74 -12.94 3.33
CA ILE A 71 -0.70 -13.48 4.71
C ILE A 71 -2.10 -13.56 5.31
N CYS A 72 -2.82 -12.43 5.39
CA CYS A 72 -4.10 -12.38 6.10
C CYS A 72 -5.34 -12.58 5.22
N ASN A 73 -5.14 -12.70 3.91
CA ASN A 73 -6.20 -12.84 2.90
C ASN A 73 -7.27 -11.72 2.94
N CYS A 74 -6.90 -10.54 3.45
CA CYS A 74 -7.75 -9.35 3.48
C CYS A 74 -7.26 -8.31 2.46
N PRO A 75 -8.15 -7.46 1.93
CA PRO A 75 -7.74 -6.33 1.11
C PRO A 75 -6.94 -5.31 1.95
N GLU A 76 -6.21 -4.41 1.28
CA GLU A 76 -5.55 -3.29 1.97
C GLU A 76 -6.60 -2.35 2.56
N SER A 77 -6.38 -1.93 3.80
CA SER A 77 -7.26 -0.99 4.52
C SER A 77 -6.57 0.32 4.93
N ALA A 78 -5.25 0.38 4.81
CA ALA A 78 -4.50 1.58 5.17
C ALA A 78 -4.80 2.73 4.20
N ILE A 79 -5.06 3.91 4.77
CA ILE A 79 -5.41 5.11 4.02
C ILE A 79 -4.21 6.06 3.99
N LEU A 80 -3.92 6.59 2.82
CA LEU A 80 -2.94 7.65 2.62
C LEU A 80 -3.58 8.76 1.78
N ASN A 81 -3.62 10.00 2.31
CA ASN A 81 -4.24 11.15 1.65
C ASN A 81 -5.67 10.86 1.15
N GLY A 82 -6.51 10.27 2.01
CA GLY A 82 -7.92 10.00 1.74
C GLY A 82 -8.21 8.85 0.76
N LYS A 83 -7.20 8.04 0.38
CA LYS A 83 -7.38 6.86 -0.50
C LYS A 83 -6.71 5.64 0.08
N VAL A 84 -7.29 4.48 -0.16
CA VAL A 84 -6.69 3.20 0.19
C VAL A 84 -5.34 3.05 -0.53
N LYS A 85 -4.33 2.56 0.18
CA LYS A 85 -3.00 2.27 -0.37
C LYS A 85 -3.06 1.07 -1.31
N ARG A 86 -2.03 0.92 -2.13
CA ARG A 86 -1.79 -0.34 -2.83
C ARG A 86 -1.16 -1.35 -1.86
N LEU A 87 -1.35 -2.63 -2.11
CA LEU A 87 -0.59 -3.67 -1.41
C LEU A 87 0.92 -3.43 -1.63
N ALA A 88 1.69 -3.63 -0.58
CA ALA A 88 3.15 -3.50 -0.62
C ALA A 88 3.78 -4.71 -1.30
N ILE A 89 4.84 -4.49 -2.06
CA ILE A 89 5.67 -5.57 -2.61
C ILE A 89 6.53 -6.11 -1.48
N ASP A 90 6.34 -7.37 -1.13
CA ASP A 90 7.18 -8.08 -0.20
C ASP A 90 8.26 -8.88 -0.94
N HIS A 91 9.49 -8.86 -0.41
CA HIS A 91 10.65 -9.47 -1.04
C HIS A 91 11.63 -10.02 -0.01
N CYS A 92 12.42 -10.96 -0.41
CA CYS A 92 13.53 -11.47 0.39
C CYS A 92 14.68 -10.44 0.39
N HIS A 93 15.10 -9.97 1.56
CA HIS A 93 16.15 -8.96 1.70
C HIS A 93 17.54 -9.47 1.27
N GLN A 94 17.75 -10.79 1.22
CA GLN A 94 19.02 -11.40 0.80
C GLN A 94 19.09 -11.62 -0.71
N THR A 95 17.99 -12.07 -1.32
CA THR A 95 17.96 -12.48 -2.74
C THR A 95 17.21 -11.52 -3.65
N ASN A 96 16.51 -10.51 -3.09
CA ASN A 96 15.56 -9.63 -3.77
C ASN A 96 14.40 -10.37 -4.47
N PHE A 97 14.22 -11.68 -4.21
CA PHE A 97 13.08 -12.44 -4.75
C PHE A 97 11.77 -11.89 -4.18
N ILE A 98 10.81 -11.61 -5.06
CA ILE A 98 9.48 -11.13 -4.68
C ILE A 98 8.65 -12.30 -4.17
N ARG A 99 8.26 -12.25 -2.91
CA ARG A 99 7.44 -13.27 -2.25
C ARG A 99 5.95 -13.10 -2.53
N GLY A 100 5.51 -11.86 -2.72
CA GLY A 100 4.11 -11.53 -2.99
C GLY A 100 3.75 -10.10 -2.60
N LEU A 101 2.44 -9.84 -2.49
CA LEU A 101 1.90 -8.54 -2.09
C LEU A 101 1.26 -8.63 -0.72
N LEU A 102 1.59 -7.70 0.16
CA LEU A 102 1.09 -7.65 1.54
C LEU A 102 0.35 -6.35 1.82
N CYS A 103 -0.66 -6.41 2.69
CA CYS A 103 -1.21 -5.20 3.30
C CYS A 103 -0.18 -4.56 4.23
N GLN A 104 -0.31 -3.26 4.46
CA GLN A 104 0.62 -2.51 5.31
C GLN A 104 0.83 -3.18 6.67
N ARG A 105 -0.25 -3.65 7.30
CA ARG A 105 -0.19 -4.29 8.62
C ARG A 105 0.67 -5.55 8.62
N CYS A 106 0.46 -6.45 7.68
CA CYS A 106 1.22 -7.70 7.59
C CYS A 106 2.68 -7.44 7.21
N ASN A 107 2.92 -6.55 6.24
CA ASN A 107 4.27 -6.18 5.82
C ASN A 107 5.09 -5.57 6.98
N MET A 108 4.47 -4.69 7.77
CA MET A 108 5.12 -4.16 8.98
C MET A 108 5.29 -5.24 10.05
N GLY A 109 4.30 -6.13 10.21
CA GLY A 109 4.33 -7.20 11.21
C GLY A 109 5.52 -8.13 11.01
N ILE A 110 5.72 -8.68 9.80
CA ILE A 110 6.88 -9.55 9.53
C ILE A 110 8.20 -8.78 9.63
N GLY A 111 8.23 -7.51 9.22
CA GLY A 111 9.39 -6.65 9.34
C GLY A 111 9.82 -6.41 10.81
N GLN A 112 8.89 -6.35 11.76
CA GLN A 112 9.21 -6.26 13.20
C GLN A 112 9.94 -7.50 13.73
N PHE A 113 9.75 -8.65 13.08
CA PHE A 113 10.49 -9.89 13.35
C PHE A 113 11.71 -10.06 12.45
N ASN A 114 12.17 -8.99 11.76
CA ASN A 114 13.30 -9.01 10.83
C ASN A 114 13.17 -10.09 9.73
N ASP A 115 11.95 -10.40 9.29
CA ASP A 115 11.64 -11.49 8.34
C ASP A 115 12.20 -12.85 8.79
N ASN A 116 12.41 -13.04 10.07
CA ASN A 116 13.01 -14.23 10.66
C ASN A 116 11.94 -15.26 10.97
N CYS A 117 11.96 -16.37 10.23
CA CYS A 117 10.97 -17.45 10.38
C CYS A 117 11.02 -18.08 11.79
N VAL A 118 12.19 -18.18 12.40
CA VAL A 118 12.34 -18.77 13.76
C VAL A 118 11.67 -17.86 14.79
N LEU A 119 11.83 -16.54 14.69
CA LEU A 119 11.18 -15.60 15.61
C LEU A 119 9.65 -15.60 15.42
N LEU A 120 9.18 -15.72 14.18
CA LEU A 120 7.76 -15.82 13.89
C LEU A 120 7.16 -17.13 14.43
N ASP A 121 7.87 -18.23 14.32
CA ASP A 121 7.47 -19.53 14.88
C ASP A 121 7.43 -19.48 16.41
N ASN A 122 8.47 -18.93 17.05
CA ASN A 122 8.48 -18.70 18.49
C ASN A 122 7.31 -17.80 18.95
N ALA A 123 6.96 -16.76 18.18
CA ALA A 123 5.82 -15.92 18.49
C ALA A 123 4.49 -16.68 18.37
N LEU A 124 4.36 -17.56 17.38
CA LEU A 124 3.21 -18.43 17.22
C LEU A 124 3.06 -19.38 18.43
N GLU A 125 4.14 -20.07 18.82
CA GLU A 125 4.15 -20.97 19.98
C GLU A 125 3.81 -20.21 21.28
N TYR A 126 4.34 -19.01 21.46
CA TYR A 126 4.03 -18.14 22.60
C TYR A 126 2.52 -17.83 22.70
N LEU A 127 1.88 -17.48 21.57
CA LEU A 127 0.44 -17.20 21.53
C LEU A 127 -0.39 -18.44 21.82
N ILE A 128 -0.04 -19.57 21.19
CA ILE A 128 -0.73 -20.86 21.41
C ILE A 128 -0.66 -21.26 22.88
N ALA A 129 0.50 -21.14 23.50
CA ALA A 129 0.68 -21.49 24.92
C ALA A 129 -0.13 -20.58 25.86
N GLY A 130 -0.27 -19.29 25.51
CA GLY A 130 -1.10 -18.34 26.23
C GLY A 130 -2.60 -18.67 26.10
N ASP A 131 -3.05 -18.96 24.91
CA ASP A 131 -4.45 -19.31 24.63
C ASP A 131 -4.87 -20.63 25.28
N ILE A 132 -3.98 -21.64 25.31
CA ILE A 132 -4.23 -22.91 26.03
C ILE A 132 -4.37 -22.65 27.53
N LYS A 133 -3.51 -21.83 28.13
CA LYS A 133 -3.57 -21.47 29.57
C LYS A 133 -4.85 -20.70 29.90
N ALA A 134 -5.33 -19.86 29.02
CA ALA A 134 -6.57 -19.09 29.15
C ALA A 134 -7.83 -19.92 28.89
N GLY A 135 -7.70 -21.18 28.43
CA GLY A 135 -8.84 -22.04 28.07
C GLY A 135 -9.58 -21.59 26.81
N THR A 136 -9.01 -20.69 26.01
CA THR A 136 -9.61 -20.14 24.79
C THR A 136 -9.32 -20.97 23.54
N MET A 137 -8.31 -21.88 23.61
CA MET A 137 -7.95 -22.79 22.54
C MET A 137 -7.72 -24.20 23.05
N THR A 138 -8.34 -25.20 22.43
CA THR A 138 -7.89 -26.59 22.50
C THR A 138 -6.76 -26.76 21.48
N ARG A 139 -5.68 -27.47 21.87
CA ARG A 139 -4.56 -27.78 20.99
C ARG A 139 -5.08 -28.38 19.68
N MET A 140 -5.06 -27.62 18.59
CA MET A 140 -5.29 -28.22 17.28
C MET A 140 -4.18 -29.23 17.03
N GLY A 141 -4.60 -30.46 16.72
CA GLY A 141 -3.71 -31.59 16.51
C GLY A 141 -2.56 -31.23 15.58
N SER A 142 -1.39 -31.81 15.92
CA SER A 142 -0.15 -31.76 15.15
C SER A 142 -0.44 -31.71 13.65
N ARG A 143 0.11 -30.69 12.98
CA ARG A 143 0.20 -30.67 11.53
C ARG A 143 0.79 -32.01 11.12
N ASN A 144 0.04 -32.81 10.35
CA ASN A 144 0.53 -34.04 9.76
C ASN A 144 1.77 -33.71 8.93
N ASP A 145 2.95 -34.12 9.42
CA ASP A 145 4.14 -34.28 8.65
C ASP A 145 3.92 -35.47 7.70
N ASN A 146 3.32 -35.19 6.54
CA ASN A 146 3.28 -36.12 5.41
C ASN A 146 2.93 -35.34 4.14
N ALA A 147 3.96 -34.90 3.41
CA ALA A 147 4.12 -34.99 1.95
C ALA A 147 5.44 -34.33 1.55
#